data_c377fce7951111bd4538aac390e7f6b4
#
_entry.id   c377fce7951111bd4538aac390e7f6b4
#
_cell.length_a   1.000
_cell.length_b   1.000
_cell.length_c   1.000
_cell.angle_alpha   90.00
_cell.angle_beta   90.00
_cell.angle_gamma   90.00
#
_symmetry.space_group_name_H-M   'P 1'
#
loop_
_entity.id
_entity.type
_entity.pdbx_description
1 polymer ?
#
loop_
_entity_poly.entity_id
_entity_poly.type
_entity_poly.pdbx_seq_one_letter_code
_entity_poly.pdbx_strand_id
1 'polypeptide(L)'
;MTVASGQSVSRGYDYFLEKKVRYIEQMDETVIYGEISGSNGEVYHATVDVAHPRKSKCDCPHASGRRIVCKHMVAVYFTALPGEADNYVRELEAYWEEEEQRQEELEEMLIRYVRSLKKSELQEKLLEVLYDLPDWRFERFVRDNLDY
;
A
#
# COMPACT_ATOMS: atom_id res chain seq x y z
N MET A 1 7.68 3.80 -11.32
CA MET A 1 8.79 3.01 -10.72
C MET A 1 8.37 1.56 -10.45
N THR A 2 8.12 0.81 -11.49
CA THR A 2 7.50 -0.54 -11.49
C THR A 2 8.32 -1.67 -10.83
N VAL A 3 9.54 -1.41 -10.37
CA VAL A 3 10.45 -2.43 -9.80
C VAL A 3 10.54 -2.37 -8.27
N ALA A 4 10.03 -1.33 -7.63
CA ALA A 4 9.95 -1.23 -6.18
C ALA A 4 8.69 -1.94 -5.66
N SER A 5 8.77 -2.54 -4.48
CA SER A 5 7.56 -3.04 -3.82
C SER A 5 6.65 -1.89 -3.41
N GLY A 6 5.32 -2.10 -3.37
CA GLY A 6 4.37 -1.09 -2.93
C GLY A 6 4.75 -0.49 -1.56
N GLN A 7 5.20 -1.32 -0.62
CA GLN A 7 5.68 -0.86 0.68
C GLN A 7 6.92 0.04 0.59
N SER A 8 7.86 -0.25 -0.33
CA SER A 8 9.04 0.61 -0.55
C SER A 8 8.64 1.95 -1.17
N VAL A 9 7.65 1.95 -2.08
CA VAL A 9 7.14 3.18 -2.71
C VAL A 9 6.44 4.05 -1.69
N SER A 10 5.48 3.51 -0.93
CA SER A 10 4.76 4.25 0.12
C SER A 10 5.72 4.88 1.14
N ARG A 11 6.62 4.07 1.72
CA ARG A 11 7.60 4.57 2.70
C ARG A 11 8.63 5.54 2.10
N GLY A 12 8.93 5.42 0.81
CA GLY A 12 9.77 6.36 0.08
C GLY A 12 9.07 7.69 -0.15
N TYR A 13 7.78 7.65 -0.41
CA TYR A 13 6.94 8.85 -0.51
C TYR A 13 6.84 9.58 0.84
N ASP A 14 6.67 8.86 1.97
CA ASP A 14 6.72 9.47 3.31
C ASP A 14 8.05 10.19 3.55
N TYR A 15 9.17 9.58 3.16
CA TYR A 15 10.51 10.18 3.27
C TYR A 15 10.67 11.42 2.39
N PHE A 16 10.04 11.43 1.22
CA PHE A 16 9.98 12.61 0.36
C PHE A 16 9.18 13.75 1.02
N LEU A 17 7.99 13.46 1.54
CA LEU A 17 7.15 14.45 2.24
C LEU A 17 7.84 15.02 3.49
N GLU A 18 8.53 14.17 4.26
CA GLU A 18 9.30 14.56 5.44
C GLU A 18 10.62 15.26 5.10
N LYS A 19 10.92 15.46 3.82
CA LYS A 19 12.16 16.10 3.34
C LYS A 19 13.42 15.44 3.92
N LYS A 20 13.41 14.09 4.00
CA LYS A 20 14.56 13.31 4.50
C LYS A 20 15.74 13.29 3.55
N VAL A 21 15.56 13.62 2.28
CA VAL A 21 16.66 13.78 1.31
C VAL A 21 17.34 15.12 1.54
N ARG A 22 18.60 15.07 1.96
CA ARG A 22 19.39 16.26 2.35
C ARG A 22 20.16 16.85 1.17
N TYR A 23 20.56 15.99 0.26
CA TYR A 23 21.35 16.36 -0.90
C TYR A 23 21.00 15.48 -2.08
N ILE A 24 20.96 16.07 -3.27
CA ILE A 24 20.84 15.35 -4.55
C ILE A 24 21.82 15.93 -5.55
N GLU A 25 22.36 15.08 -6.41
CA GLU A 25 23.23 15.46 -7.51
C GLU A 25 22.91 14.60 -8.74
N GLN A 26 22.75 15.26 -9.87
CA GLN A 26 22.62 14.59 -11.16
C GLN A 26 24.02 14.16 -11.63
N MET A 27 24.26 12.84 -11.65
CA MET A 27 25.57 12.28 -12.03
C MET A 27 25.72 12.16 -13.56
N ASP A 28 24.62 11.80 -14.23
CA ASP A 28 24.51 11.78 -15.69
C ASP A 28 23.02 11.93 -16.10
N GLU A 29 22.68 11.72 -17.39
CA GLU A 29 21.31 11.91 -17.90
C GLU A 29 20.25 11.06 -17.17
N THR A 30 20.64 9.93 -16.59
CA THR A 30 19.72 8.95 -15.99
C THR A 30 20.06 8.58 -14.56
N VAL A 31 21.22 9.01 -14.05
CA VAL A 31 21.70 8.60 -12.73
C VAL A 31 21.72 9.77 -11.75
N ILE A 32 21.08 9.58 -10.63
CA ILE A 32 20.94 10.57 -9.56
C ILE A 32 21.56 9.99 -8.28
N TYR A 33 22.44 10.76 -7.66
CA TYR A 33 22.95 10.49 -6.33
C TYR A 33 22.13 11.26 -5.29
N GLY A 34 21.94 10.67 -4.11
CA GLY A 34 21.29 11.35 -2.98
C GLY A 34 21.78 10.89 -1.62
N GLU A 35 21.73 11.82 -0.67
CA GLU A 35 21.96 11.57 0.76
C GLU A 35 20.66 11.68 1.54
N ILE A 36 20.34 10.67 2.32
CA ILE A 36 19.06 10.52 2.97
C ILE A 36 19.22 10.30 4.48
N SER A 37 18.49 11.09 5.28
CA SER A 37 18.41 10.86 6.73
C SER A 37 17.62 9.60 7.04
N GLY A 38 18.23 8.67 7.76
CA GLY A 38 17.57 7.51 8.33
C GLY A 38 16.69 7.88 9.53
N SER A 39 16.03 6.86 10.08
CA SER A 39 15.10 7.04 11.22
C SER A 39 15.80 7.32 12.55
N ASN A 40 17.05 6.86 12.74
CA ASN A 40 17.80 6.94 13.98
C ASN A 40 19.01 7.90 13.88
N GLY A 41 19.00 8.81 12.89
CA GLY A 41 20.05 9.79 12.70
C GLY A 41 21.20 9.37 11.77
N GLU A 42 21.15 8.14 11.24
CA GLU A 42 22.12 7.70 10.21
C GLU A 42 21.89 8.48 8.91
N VAL A 43 22.92 8.55 8.09
CA VAL A 43 22.84 9.06 6.71
C VAL A 43 23.08 7.89 5.76
N TYR A 44 22.19 7.71 4.81
CA TYR A 44 22.32 6.72 3.76
C TYR A 44 22.60 7.39 2.43
N HIS A 45 23.34 6.68 1.58
CA HIS A 45 23.74 7.13 0.25
C HIS A 45 23.07 6.24 -0.79
N ALA A 46 22.35 6.85 -1.70
CA ALA A 46 21.66 6.14 -2.76
C ALA A 46 22.06 6.67 -4.14
N THR A 47 22.28 5.76 -5.08
CA THR A 47 22.43 6.05 -6.50
C THR A 47 21.24 5.44 -7.23
N VAL A 48 20.45 6.28 -7.89
CA VAL A 48 19.23 5.89 -8.60
C VAL A 48 19.47 6.01 -10.10
N ASP A 49 19.39 4.89 -10.82
CA ASP A 49 19.38 4.85 -12.28
C ASP A 49 17.91 4.79 -12.74
N VAL A 50 17.40 5.89 -13.28
CA VAL A 50 16.01 6.04 -13.70
C VAL A 50 15.71 5.16 -14.91
N ALA A 51 16.66 5.03 -15.84
CA ALA A 51 16.51 4.19 -17.02
C ALA A 51 16.61 2.69 -16.68
N HIS A 52 17.42 2.34 -15.68
CA HIS A 52 17.65 0.96 -15.26
C HIS A 52 17.50 0.80 -13.75
N PRO A 53 16.30 0.90 -13.18
CA PRO A 53 16.09 0.95 -11.72
C PRO A 53 16.72 -0.22 -10.94
N ARG A 54 16.90 -1.38 -11.59
CA ARG A 54 17.59 -2.54 -10.98
C ARG A 54 19.10 -2.37 -10.81
N LYS A 55 19.70 -1.35 -11.43
CA LYS A 55 21.10 -0.98 -11.24
C LYS A 55 21.29 0.02 -10.11
N SER A 56 20.21 0.59 -9.59
CA SER A 56 20.23 1.48 -8.44
C SER A 56 20.81 0.79 -7.21
N LYS A 57 21.49 1.58 -6.37
CA LYS A 57 22.18 1.07 -5.16
C LYS A 57 21.88 1.96 -3.97
N CYS A 58 21.90 1.38 -2.79
CA CYS A 58 21.84 2.09 -1.52
C CYS A 58 22.63 1.30 -0.46
N ASP A 59 23.33 2.00 0.40
CA ASP A 59 24.12 1.42 1.48
C ASP A 59 23.31 1.04 2.72
N CYS A 60 21.97 1.29 2.72
CA CYS A 60 21.12 0.92 3.85
C CYS A 60 21.07 -0.60 4.06
N PRO A 61 20.85 -1.08 5.30
CA PRO A 61 20.83 -2.52 5.62
C PRO A 61 19.85 -3.34 4.79
N HIS A 62 18.77 -2.72 4.29
CA HIS A 62 17.78 -3.40 3.47
C HIS A 62 18.26 -3.66 2.03
N ALA A 63 19.02 -2.73 1.43
CA ALA A 63 19.42 -2.76 0.02
C ALA A 63 20.89 -3.13 -0.21
N SER A 64 21.76 -2.97 0.79
CA SER A 64 23.19 -3.24 0.66
C SER A 64 23.41 -4.70 0.24
N GLY A 65 24.15 -4.87 -0.87
CA GLY A 65 24.43 -6.18 -1.46
C GLY A 65 23.25 -6.87 -2.14
N ARG A 66 22.11 -6.20 -2.30
CA ARG A 66 20.88 -6.78 -2.89
C ARG A 66 20.42 -5.98 -4.12
N ARG A 67 19.74 -6.64 -5.04
CA ARG A 67 19.14 -6.02 -6.24
C ARG A 67 17.69 -5.63 -5.99
N ILE A 68 17.46 -4.80 -4.98
CA ILE A 68 16.12 -4.33 -4.61
C ILE A 68 16.09 -2.80 -4.59
N VAL A 69 14.95 -2.22 -4.86
CA VAL A 69 14.72 -0.78 -4.73
C VAL A 69 14.13 -0.52 -3.36
N CYS A 70 14.88 0.18 -2.50
CA CYS A 70 14.45 0.52 -1.14
C CYS A 70 13.79 1.89 -1.07
N LYS A 71 13.15 2.20 0.06
CA LYS A 71 12.51 3.48 0.33
C LYS A 71 13.41 4.70 0.12
N HIS A 72 14.72 4.59 0.40
CA HIS A 72 15.67 5.70 0.23
C HIS A 72 15.89 6.03 -1.24
N MET A 73 16.03 5.01 -2.10
CA MET A 73 16.11 5.21 -3.55
C MET A 73 14.81 5.84 -4.09
N VAL A 74 13.65 5.43 -3.60
CA VAL A 74 12.35 6.01 -3.98
C VAL A 74 12.26 7.47 -3.53
N ALA A 75 12.71 7.80 -2.31
CA ALA A 75 12.72 9.18 -1.82
C ALA A 75 13.61 10.08 -2.69
N VAL A 76 14.80 9.61 -3.08
CA VAL A 76 15.68 10.34 -4.02
C VAL A 76 15.00 10.54 -5.37
N TYR A 77 14.37 9.50 -5.91
CA TYR A 77 13.63 9.55 -7.16
C TYR A 77 12.54 10.62 -7.14
N PHE A 78 11.68 10.63 -6.13
CA PHE A 78 10.61 11.62 -5.99
C PHE A 78 11.15 13.04 -5.73
N THR A 79 12.26 13.17 -5.01
CA THR A 79 12.90 14.48 -4.77
C THR A 79 13.46 15.05 -6.06
N ALA A 80 14.06 14.22 -6.89
CA ALA A 80 14.63 14.65 -8.17
C ALA A 80 13.56 14.88 -9.25
N LEU A 81 12.46 14.14 -9.19
CA LEU A 81 11.38 14.14 -10.16
C LEU A 81 10.03 14.35 -9.45
N PRO A 82 9.74 15.56 -8.92
CA PRO A 82 8.53 15.80 -8.13
C PRO A 82 7.22 15.53 -8.89
N GLY A 83 7.21 15.70 -10.22
CA GLY A 83 6.05 15.33 -11.03
C GLY A 83 5.71 13.82 -10.96
N GLU A 84 6.67 12.96 -10.69
CA GLU A 84 6.44 11.54 -10.47
C GLU A 84 5.83 11.25 -9.08
N ALA A 85 6.13 12.08 -8.09
CA ALA A 85 5.44 12.03 -6.80
C ALA A 85 3.97 12.43 -6.94
N ASP A 86 3.68 13.47 -7.72
CA ASP A 86 2.30 13.91 -8.00
C ASP A 86 1.53 12.84 -8.80
N ASN A 87 2.18 12.18 -9.76
CA ASN A 87 1.60 11.06 -10.51
C ASN A 87 1.26 9.90 -9.57
N TYR A 88 2.15 9.55 -8.66
CA TYR A 88 1.94 8.48 -7.68
C TYR A 88 0.71 8.76 -6.80
N VAL A 89 0.55 9.99 -6.32
CA VAL A 89 -0.62 10.37 -5.50
C VAL A 89 -1.91 10.22 -6.31
N ARG A 90 -1.94 10.74 -7.54
CA ARG A 90 -3.14 10.63 -8.40
C ARG A 90 -3.51 9.18 -8.71
N GLU A 91 -2.53 8.31 -8.96
CA GLU A 91 -2.78 6.88 -9.18
C GLU A 91 -3.32 6.21 -7.91
N LEU A 92 -2.81 6.60 -6.74
CA LEU A 92 -3.26 6.08 -5.46
C LEU A 92 -4.68 6.54 -5.12
N GLU A 93 -5.00 7.82 -5.34
CA GLU A 93 -6.35 8.38 -5.15
C GLU A 93 -7.36 7.69 -6.08
N ALA A 94 -7.04 7.57 -7.37
CA ALA A 94 -7.90 6.86 -8.33
C ALA A 94 -8.13 5.40 -7.93
N TYR A 95 -7.10 4.70 -7.44
CA TYR A 95 -7.24 3.34 -6.96
C TYR A 95 -8.20 3.24 -5.75
N TRP A 96 -8.11 4.18 -4.80
CA TRP A 96 -9.01 4.16 -3.64
C TRP A 96 -10.44 4.52 -4.01
N GLU A 97 -10.64 5.46 -4.94
CA GLU A 97 -11.97 5.82 -5.47
C GLU A 97 -12.62 4.60 -6.18
N GLU A 98 -11.88 3.89 -7.03
CA GLU A 98 -12.37 2.66 -7.68
C GLU A 98 -12.70 1.56 -6.66
N GLU A 99 -11.89 1.41 -5.62
CA GLU A 99 -12.09 0.41 -4.58
C GLU A 99 -13.33 0.74 -3.74
N GLU A 100 -13.53 2.00 -3.38
CA GLU A 100 -14.70 2.49 -2.65
C GLU A 100 -15.99 2.25 -3.47
N GLN A 101 -16.00 2.65 -4.74
CA GLN A 101 -17.12 2.40 -5.64
C GLN A 101 -17.45 0.92 -5.76
N ARG A 102 -16.43 0.08 -5.89
CA ARG A 102 -16.62 -1.39 -5.95
C ARG A 102 -17.22 -1.95 -4.67
N GLN A 103 -16.82 -1.44 -3.51
CA GLN A 103 -17.38 -1.85 -2.22
C GLN A 103 -18.84 -1.41 -2.09
N GLU A 104 -19.18 -0.20 -2.50
CA GLU A 104 -20.57 0.30 -2.52
C GLU A 104 -21.46 -0.54 -3.43
N GLU A 105 -21.00 -0.85 -4.66
CA GLU A 105 -21.72 -1.70 -5.60
C GLU A 105 -21.98 -3.12 -5.04
N LEU A 106 -20.97 -3.70 -4.39
CA LEU A 106 -21.09 -5.02 -3.75
C LEU A 106 -22.11 -4.98 -2.59
N GLU A 107 -22.08 -3.94 -1.78
CA GLU A 107 -23.05 -3.77 -0.68
C GLU A 107 -24.46 -3.61 -1.20
N GLU A 108 -24.67 -2.78 -2.23
CA GLU A 108 -25.98 -2.63 -2.87
C GLU A 108 -26.50 -3.96 -3.46
N MET A 109 -25.63 -4.71 -4.15
CA MET A 109 -25.98 -6.03 -4.68
C MET A 109 -26.36 -7.00 -3.59
N LEU A 110 -25.62 -7.02 -2.49
CA LEU A 110 -25.88 -7.86 -1.31
C LEU A 110 -27.24 -7.50 -0.69
N ILE A 111 -27.48 -6.22 -0.45
CA ILE A 111 -28.77 -5.75 0.12
C ILE A 111 -29.93 -6.12 -0.79
N ARG A 112 -29.78 -5.93 -2.11
CA ARG A 112 -30.82 -6.30 -3.09
C ARG A 112 -31.07 -7.80 -3.09
N TYR A 113 -30.02 -8.61 -3.06
CA TYR A 113 -30.12 -10.06 -2.97
C TYR A 113 -30.86 -10.49 -1.71
N VAL A 114 -30.44 -10.04 -0.54
CA VAL A 114 -31.08 -10.38 0.75
C VAL A 114 -32.56 -10.00 0.77
N ARG A 115 -32.91 -8.81 0.24
CA ARG A 115 -34.30 -8.36 0.17
C ARG A 115 -35.17 -9.13 -0.84
N SER A 116 -34.57 -9.80 -1.81
CA SER A 116 -35.28 -10.62 -2.80
C SER A 116 -35.63 -12.02 -2.29
N LEU A 117 -34.98 -12.50 -1.22
CA LEU A 117 -35.19 -13.83 -0.66
C LEU A 117 -36.55 -13.93 0.05
N LYS A 118 -37.18 -15.07 -0.12
CA LYS A 118 -38.34 -15.44 0.72
C LYS A 118 -37.88 -15.72 2.14
N LYS A 119 -38.82 -15.63 3.09
CA LYS A 119 -38.52 -15.85 4.51
C LYS A 119 -37.84 -17.22 4.75
N SER A 120 -38.30 -18.29 4.12
CA SER A 120 -37.68 -19.63 4.25
C SER A 120 -36.22 -19.66 3.73
N GLU A 121 -35.98 -19.06 2.57
CA GLU A 121 -34.64 -18.99 1.96
C GLU A 121 -33.70 -18.16 2.82
N LEU A 122 -34.22 -17.06 3.39
CA LEU A 122 -33.44 -16.21 4.31
C LEU A 122 -33.06 -16.96 5.60
N GLN A 123 -34.00 -17.75 6.16
CA GLN A 123 -33.72 -18.56 7.33
C GLN A 123 -32.65 -19.63 7.08
N GLU A 124 -32.73 -20.31 5.92
CA GLU A 124 -31.72 -21.29 5.51
C GLU A 124 -30.34 -20.64 5.34
N LYS A 125 -30.28 -19.49 4.64
CA LYS A 125 -29.03 -18.75 4.46
C LYS A 125 -28.46 -18.23 5.78
N LEU A 126 -29.29 -17.77 6.68
CA LEU A 126 -28.86 -17.34 8.02
C LEU A 126 -28.24 -18.50 8.81
N LEU A 127 -28.89 -19.67 8.81
CA LEU A 127 -28.36 -20.85 9.50
C LEU A 127 -27.03 -21.31 8.86
N GLU A 128 -26.95 -21.33 7.53
CA GLU A 128 -25.70 -21.64 6.79
C GLU A 128 -24.56 -20.73 7.27
N VAL A 129 -24.78 -19.41 7.24
CA VAL A 129 -23.75 -18.42 7.65
C VAL A 129 -23.40 -18.58 9.14
N LEU A 130 -24.37 -18.85 10.01
CA LEU A 130 -24.13 -19.03 11.44
C LEU A 130 -23.28 -20.28 11.73
N TYR A 131 -23.51 -21.38 11.02
CA TYR A 131 -22.71 -22.60 11.18
C TYR A 131 -21.28 -22.48 10.60
N ASP A 132 -21.06 -21.59 9.65
CA ASP A 132 -19.74 -21.29 9.10
C ASP A 132 -18.93 -20.27 9.93
N LEU A 133 -19.55 -19.69 10.97
CA LEU A 133 -18.86 -18.76 11.85
C LEU A 133 -17.82 -19.49 12.73
N PRO A 134 -16.70 -18.82 13.05
CA PRO A 134 -15.81 -19.28 14.11
C PRO A 134 -16.58 -19.41 15.45
N ASP A 135 -16.23 -20.44 16.27
CA ASP A 135 -16.92 -20.79 17.51
C ASP A 135 -17.25 -19.59 18.40
N TRP A 136 -16.29 -18.69 18.61
CA TRP A 136 -16.47 -17.50 19.45
C TRP A 136 -17.54 -16.51 18.92
N ARG A 137 -17.72 -16.43 17.58
CA ARG A 137 -18.78 -15.61 16.97
C ARG A 137 -20.13 -16.29 17.08
N PHE A 138 -20.17 -17.59 16.87
CA PHE A 138 -21.38 -18.40 17.02
C PHE A 138 -21.89 -18.32 18.48
N GLU A 139 -21.03 -18.57 19.47
CA GLU A 139 -21.38 -18.45 20.89
C GLU A 139 -21.85 -17.06 21.29
N ARG A 140 -21.19 -16.02 20.73
CA ARG A 140 -21.65 -14.64 20.94
C ARG A 140 -23.06 -14.41 20.39
N PHE A 141 -23.32 -14.88 19.16
CA PHE A 141 -24.64 -14.76 18.55
C PHE A 141 -25.71 -15.47 19.38
N VAL A 142 -25.42 -16.70 19.84
CA VAL A 142 -26.33 -17.48 20.72
C VAL A 142 -26.64 -16.71 21.99
N ARG A 143 -25.63 -16.22 22.70
CA ARG A 143 -25.77 -15.46 23.93
C ARG A 143 -26.57 -14.16 23.76
N ASP A 144 -26.34 -13.46 22.63
CA ASP A 144 -26.96 -12.15 22.41
C ASP A 144 -28.40 -12.24 21.89
N ASN A 145 -28.85 -13.41 21.38
CA ASN A 145 -30.15 -13.57 20.73
C ASN A 145 -31.06 -14.68 21.29
N LEU A 146 -30.54 -15.59 22.11
CA LEU A 146 -31.30 -16.68 22.71
C LEU A 146 -31.24 -16.56 24.23
N ASP A 147 -32.40 -16.67 24.89
CA ASP A 147 -32.49 -16.78 26.34
C ASP A 147 -31.95 -18.17 26.75
N TYR A 148 -30.67 -18.20 27.10
CA TYR A 148 -29.96 -19.44 27.44
C TYR A 148 -29.42 -19.37 28.86
#